data_d92f76d262e8d8c5c693713c08a4b3ce
#
_entry.id   d92f76d262e8d8c5c693713c08a4b3ce
#
_cell.length_a   1.000
_cell.length_b   1.000
_cell.length_c   1.000
_cell.angle_alpha   90.00
_cell.angle_beta   90.00
_cell.angle_gamma   90.00
#
_symmetry.space_group_name_H-M   'P 1'
#
loop_
_entity.id
_entity.type
_entity.pdbx_description
1 polymer ?
#
loop_
_entity_poly.entity_id
_entity_poly.type
_entity_poly.pdbx_seq_one_letter_code
_entity_poly.pdbx_strand_id
1 'polypeptide(L)'
;MRPVYRVTVFVPPSHLRALQDGILAVDSLRMGDYDQGMWASAPGEEQFRPLAGARPAVGLIGELSRLPSVRLEFLLPRDPALLERVLREGVRAHHPWQAPAIFVDETLLPD
;
A
#
# COMPACT_ATOMS: atom_id res chain seq x y z
N MET A 1 9.94 -5.01 -23.13
CA MET A 1 9.18 -5.17 -21.89
C MET A 1 10.09 -5.00 -20.70
N ARG A 2 9.63 -4.23 -19.72
CA ARG A 2 10.43 -3.91 -18.52
C ARG A 2 9.85 -4.68 -17.31
N PRO A 3 10.66 -5.46 -16.57
CA PRO A 3 10.18 -6.11 -15.36
C PRO A 3 9.98 -5.09 -14.24
N VAL A 4 8.84 -5.16 -13.58
CA VAL A 4 8.48 -4.26 -12.47
C VAL A 4 7.82 -5.04 -11.35
N TYR A 5 7.77 -4.44 -10.16
CA TYR A 5 6.85 -4.83 -9.11
C TYR A 5 5.61 -3.94 -9.18
N ARG A 6 4.44 -4.54 -9.02
CA ARG A 6 3.20 -3.80 -8.75
C ARG A 6 2.88 -3.97 -7.27
N VAL A 7 2.82 -2.86 -6.56
CA VAL A 7 2.50 -2.84 -5.14
C VAL A 7 1.06 -2.36 -4.96
N THR A 8 0.28 -3.13 -4.23
CA THR A 8 -1.11 -2.81 -3.91
C THR A 8 -1.24 -2.70 -2.39
N VAL A 9 -1.77 -1.58 -1.92
CA VAL A 9 -1.97 -1.33 -0.48
C VAL A 9 -3.41 -0.87 -0.27
N PHE A 10 -4.09 -1.48 0.70
CA PHE A 10 -5.41 -1.02 1.12
C PHE A 10 -5.27 -0.10 2.31
N VAL A 11 -5.91 1.06 2.26
CA VAL A 11 -5.72 2.12 3.25
C VAL A 11 -7.04 2.86 3.51
N PRO A 12 -7.34 3.26 4.76
CA PRO A 12 -8.50 4.11 5.01
C PRO A 12 -8.41 5.41 4.22
N PRO A 13 -9.52 5.91 3.66
CA PRO A 13 -9.50 7.16 2.88
C PRO A 13 -8.86 8.34 3.60
N SER A 14 -9.04 8.41 4.92
CA SER A 14 -8.48 9.49 5.75
C SER A 14 -6.94 9.50 5.80
N HIS A 15 -6.29 8.39 5.47
CA HIS A 15 -4.83 8.24 5.51
C HIS A 15 -4.20 8.10 4.12
N LEU A 16 -4.99 8.21 3.06
CA LEU A 16 -4.48 8.04 1.70
C LEU A 16 -3.36 9.03 1.37
N ARG A 17 -3.56 10.31 1.63
CA ARG A 17 -2.57 11.35 1.31
C ARG A 17 -1.28 11.17 2.11
N ALA A 18 -1.39 10.87 3.41
CA ALA A 18 -0.23 10.62 4.25
C ALA A 18 0.59 9.43 3.75
N LEU A 19 -0.10 8.38 3.30
CA LEU A 19 0.56 7.20 2.72
C LEU A 19 1.25 7.53 1.39
N GLN A 20 0.57 8.24 0.49
CA GLN A 20 1.15 8.66 -0.79
C GLN A 20 2.40 9.52 -0.56
N ASP A 21 2.32 10.49 0.33
CA ASP A 21 3.45 11.37 0.65
C ASP A 21 4.61 10.60 1.28
N GLY A 22 4.31 9.64 2.15
CA GLY A 22 5.33 8.79 2.77
C GLY A 22 6.06 7.91 1.76
N ILE A 23 5.36 7.35 0.78
CA ILE A 23 5.96 6.58 -0.31
C ILE A 23 6.87 7.48 -1.15
N LEU A 24 6.38 8.65 -1.55
CA LEU A 24 7.13 9.58 -2.40
C LEU A 24 8.34 10.20 -1.69
N ALA A 25 8.34 10.25 -0.37
CA ALA A 25 9.52 10.66 0.40
C ALA A 25 10.67 9.64 0.31
N VAL A 26 10.36 8.38 0.01
CA VAL A 26 11.36 7.31 -0.15
C VAL A 26 11.84 7.23 -1.59
N ASP A 27 10.91 7.28 -2.55
CA ASP A 27 11.23 7.14 -3.97
C ASP A 27 10.23 7.93 -4.81
N SER A 28 10.73 8.59 -5.86
CA SER A 28 9.89 9.40 -6.74
C SER A 28 8.97 8.59 -7.64
N LEU A 29 9.11 7.28 -7.70
CA LEU A 29 8.35 6.37 -8.57
C LEU A 29 8.50 6.73 -10.06
N ARG A 30 9.69 7.16 -10.45
CA ARG A 30 9.94 7.54 -11.84
C ARG A 30 9.88 6.34 -12.77
N MET A 31 9.11 6.46 -13.85
CA MET A 31 9.04 5.53 -14.96
C MET A 31 9.13 6.32 -16.26
N GLY A 32 10.25 6.21 -16.98
CA GLY A 32 10.47 7.00 -18.19
C GLY A 32 10.47 8.49 -17.90
N ASP A 33 9.58 9.22 -18.56
CA ASP A 33 9.47 10.68 -18.44
C ASP A 33 8.38 11.13 -17.45
N TYR A 34 7.83 10.20 -16.66
CA TYR A 34 6.83 10.51 -15.63
C TYR A 34 7.29 10.00 -14.27
N ASP A 35 6.89 10.71 -13.23
CA ASP A 35 7.09 10.26 -11.87
C ASP A 35 5.82 10.43 -11.03
N GLN A 36 5.86 9.99 -9.78
CA GLN A 36 4.78 10.09 -8.81
C GLN A 36 3.48 9.40 -9.25
N GLY A 37 3.57 8.48 -10.21
CA GLY A 37 2.41 7.78 -10.75
C GLY A 37 1.84 6.79 -9.73
N MET A 38 0.57 6.98 -9.36
CA MET A 38 -0.19 6.09 -8.51
C MET A 38 -1.64 6.05 -8.98
N TRP A 39 -2.28 4.93 -8.72
CA TRP A 39 -3.72 4.80 -8.93
C TRP A 39 -4.41 4.59 -7.59
N ALA A 40 -5.47 5.33 -7.33
CA ALA A 40 -6.29 5.16 -6.13
C ALA A 40 -7.73 4.90 -6.55
N SER A 41 -8.33 3.85 -6.01
CA SER A 41 -9.72 3.50 -6.28
C SER A 41 -10.69 4.46 -5.58
N ALA A 42 -11.95 4.45 -6.01
CA ALA A 42 -13.03 4.90 -5.15
C ALA A 42 -13.04 4.02 -3.89
N PRO A 43 -13.55 4.53 -2.74
CA PRO A 43 -13.62 3.73 -1.54
C PRO A 43 -14.47 2.48 -1.71
N GLY A 44 -13.91 1.35 -1.32
CA GLY A 44 -14.60 0.10 -1.12
C GLY A 44 -14.71 -0.20 0.37
N GLU A 45 -14.93 -1.47 0.71
CA GLU A 45 -15.09 -1.89 2.09
C GLU A 45 -14.14 -3.04 2.40
N GLU A 46 -13.34 -2.90 3.45
CA GLU A 46 -12.57 -4.00 4.00
C GLU A 46 -13.32 -4.64 5.16
N GLN A 47 -13.29 -5.96 5.20
CA GLN A 47 -13.87 -6.73 6.28
C GLN A 47 -12.78 -7.55 6.97
N PHE A 48 -12.78 -7.53 8.30
CA PHE A 48 -11.85 -8.33 9.10
C PHE A 48 -12.40 -8.54 10.50
N ARG A 49 -11.80 -9.51 11.21
CA ARG A 49 -12.11 -9.77 12.62
C ARG A 49 -10.80 -9.99 13.38
N PRO A 50 -10.43 -9.10 14.31
CA PRO A 50 -9.28 -9.34 15.17
C PRO A 50 -9.50 -10.58 16.06
N LEU A 51 -8.49 -11.44 16.14
CA LEU A 51 -8.50 -12.62 16.99
C LEU A 51 -7.65 -12.38 18.23
N ALA A 52 -7.77 -13.27 19.23
CA ALA A 52 -6.95 -13.21 20.42
C ALA A 52 -5.47 -13.14 20.04
N GLY A 53 -4.74 -12.18 20.67
CA GLY A 53 -3.34 -11.90 20.35
C GLY A 53 -3.12 -10.74 19.40
N ALA A 54 -4.14 -10.29 18.68
CA ALA A 54 -4.04 -9.10 17.85
C ALA A 54 -3.96 -7.83 18.70
N ARG A 55 -3.31 -6.80 18.15
CA ARG A 55 -3.29 -5.46 18.75
C ARG A 55 -3.87 -4.47 17.72
N PRO A 56 -5.19 -4.53 17.47
CA PRO A 56 -5.78 -3.75 16.39
C PRO A 56 -5.76 -2.26 16.70
N ALA A 57 -5.36 -1.45 15.71
CA ALA A 57 -5.52 -0.01 15.77
C ALA A 57 -7.00 0.38 15.66
N VAL A 58 -7.80 -0.46 15.01
CA VAL A 58 -9.24 -0.29 14.80
C VAL A 58 -9.91 -1.65 14.95
N GLY A 59 -11.11 -1.65 15.51
CA GLY A 59 -11.88 -2.86 15.73
C GLY A 59 -11.64 -3.50 17.09
N LEU A 60 -12.48 -4.46 17.43
CA LEU A 60 -12.46 -5.16 18.72
C LEU A 60 -12.20 -6.64 18.51
N ILE A 61 -11.46 -7.23 19.45
CA ILE A 61 -11.17 -8.68 19.45
C ILE A 61 -12.49 -9.47 19.39
N GLY A 62 -12.56 -10.39 18.43
CA GLY A 62 -13.71 -11.28 18.23
C GLY A 62 -14.90 -10.66 17.53
N GLU A 63 -14.84 -9.37 17.18
CA GLU A 63 -15.93 -8.69 16.48
C GLU A 63 -15.60 -8.46 15.01
N LEU A 64 -16.59 -8.65 14.14
CA LEU A 64 -16.46 -8.38 12.72
C LEU A 64 -16.52 -6.87 12.47
N SER A 65 -15.49 -6.34 11.78
CA SER A 65 -15.43 -4.95 11.36
C SER A 65 -15.58 -4.83 9.85
N ARG A 66 -16.27 -3.77 9.41
CA ARG A 66 -16.36 -3.36 8.01
C ARG A 66 -16.04 -1.87 7.93
N LEU A 67 -15.00 -1.53 7.20
CA LEU A 67 -14.45 -0.18 7.17
C LEU A 67 -14.24 0.28 5.75
N PRO A 68 -14.43 1.58 5.46
CA PRO A 68 -14.09 2.10 4.14
C PRO A 68 -12.60 1.98 3.88
N SER A 69 -12.24 1.62 2.66
CA SER A 69 -10.86 1.41 2.25
C SER A 69 -10.66 1.79 0.79
N VAL A 70 -9.51 2.35 0.49
CA VAL A 70 -9.06 2.67 -0.87
C VAL A 70 -7.98 1.68 -1.27
N ARG A 71 -8.04 1.19 -2.50
CA ARG A 71 -6.96 0.40 -3.09
C ARG A 71 -6.00 1.36 -3.78
N LEU A 72 -4.78 1.45 -3.26
CA LEU A 72 -3.69 2.24 -3.84
C LEU A 72 -2.72 1.31 -4.55
N GLU A 73 -2.38 1.62 -5.82
CA GLU A 73 -1.42 0.84 -6.59
C GLU A 73 -0.35 1.74 -7.20
N PHE A 74 0.88 1.23 -7.23
CA PHE A 74 2.00 1.90 -7.88
C PHE A 74 3.03 0.86 -8.35
N LEU A 75 3.93 1.30 -9.23
CA LEU A 75 4.96 0.44 -9.80
C LEU A 75 6.35 0.82 -9.27
N LEU A 76 7.20 -0.17 -9.12
CA LEU A 76 8.63 -0.02 -8.85
C LEU A 76 9.42 -0.82 -9.87
N PRO A 77 10.65 -0.38 -10.23
CA PRO A 77 11.57 -1.27 -10.93
C PRO A 77 11.76 -2.58 -10.16
N ARG A 78 12.08 -3.67 -10.86
CA ARG A 78 12.32 -4.97 -10.22
C ARG A 78 13.65 -4.97 -9.47
N ASP A 79 13.71 -4.21 -8.39
CA ASP A 79 14.85 -4.04 -7.48
C ASP A 79 14.40 -4.43 -6.07
N PRO A 80 14.79 -5.62 -5.58
CA PRO A 80 14.34 -6.11 -4.27
C PRO A 80 14.73 -5.19 -3.10
N ALA A 81 15.90 -4.56 -3.16
CA ALA A 81 16.34 -3.66 -2.09
C ALA A 81 15.48 -2.40 -2.03
N LEU A 82 15.12 -1.84 -3.20
CA LEU A 82 14.21 -0.69 -3.28
C LEU A 82 12.82 -1.07 -2.79
N LEU A 83 12.32 -2.22 -3.20
CA LEU A 83 11.01 -2.73 -2.75
C LEU A 83 10.95 -2.82 -1.23
N GLU A 84 11.95 -3.44 -0.62
CA GLU A 84 12.01 -3.60 0.84
C GLU A 84 12.02 -2.24 1.54
N ARG A 85 12.79 -1.29 1.03
CA ARG A 85 12.87 0.05 1.60
C ARG A 85 11.56 0.83 1.47
N VAL A 86 10.92 0.77 0.32
CA VAL A 86 9.62 1.41 0.08
C VAL A 86 8.54 0.80 0.99
N LEU A 87 8.51 -0.52 1.13
CA LEU A 87 7.54 -1.19 2.00
C LEU A 87 7.74 -0.82 3.47
N ARG A 88 8.98 -0.78 3.94
CA ARG A 88 9.28 -0.49 5.35
C ARG A 88 9.13 1.01 5.66
N GLU A 89 9.80 1.86 4.92
CA GLU A 89 9.91 3.29 5.23
C GLU A 89 8.77 4.13 4.63
N GLY A 90 8.24 3.70 3.50
CA GLY A 90 7.15 4.40 2.82
C GLY A 90 5.77 3.91 3.23
N VAL A 91 5.54 2.61 3.15
CA VAL A 91 4.20 2.04 3.35
C VAL A 91 3.92 1.80 4.83
N ARG A 92 4.68 0.90 5.48
CA ARG A 92 4.39 0.50 6.86
C ARG A 92 4.54 1.65 7.84
N ALA A 93 5.53 2.52 7.65
CA ALA A 93 5.77 3.66 8.53
C ALA A 93 4.63 4.71 8.47
N HIS A 94 3.82 4.70 7.43
CA HIS A 94 2.75 5.70 7.22
C HIS A 94 1.35 5.09 7.15
N HIS A 95 1.23 3.80 7.42
CA HIS A 95 -0.07 3.12 7.48
C HIS A 95 -0.56 3.09 8.91
N PRO A 96 -1.86 3.39 9.17
CA PRO A 96 -2.38 3.46 10.53
C PRO A 96 -2.63 2.10 11.17
N TRP A 97 -2.66 0.99 10.40
CA TRP A 97 -3.03 -0.32 10.91
C TRP A 97 -1.83 -1.19 11.24
N GLN A 98 -2.01 -2.10 12.22
CA GLN A 98 -1.01 -3.08 12.64
C GLN A 98 -0.64 -4.03 11.51
N ALA A 99 -1.64 -4.52 10.78
CA ALA A 99 -1.47 -5.52 9.72
C ALA A 99 -2.22 -5.07 8.44
N PRO A 100 -1.68 -4.07 7.73
CA PRO A 100 -2.32 -3.62 6.50
C PRO A 100 -2.26 -4.71 5.43
N ALA A 101 -3.28 -4.75 4.56
CA ALA A 101 -3.27 -5.62 3.39
C ALA A 101 -2.35 -5.02 2.34
N ILE A 102 -1.26 -5.72 2.05
CA ILE A 102 -0.26 -5.32 1.06
C ILE A 102 -0.01 -6.52 0.14
N PHE A 103 -0.07 -6.28 -1.17
CA PHE A 103 0.26 -7.30 -2.17
C PHE A 103 1.38 -6.80 -3.05
N VAL A 104 2.28 -7.69 -3.43
CA VAL A 104 3.33 -7.40 -4.39
C VAL A 104 3.25 -8.45 -5.49
N ASP A 105 3.09 -7.97 -6.73
CA ASP A 105 3.12 -8.81 -7.92
C ASP A 105 4.35 -8.49 -8.75
N GLU A 106 4.91 -9.51 -9.38
CA GLU A 106 5.92 -9.34 -10.41
C GLU A 106 5.23 -9.32 -11.77
N THR A 107 5.44 -8.26 -12.52
CA THR A 107 4.79 -8.11 -13.83
C THR A 107 5.72 -7.40 -14.83
N LEU A 108 5.24 -7.21 -16.03
CA LEU A 108 5.98 -6.57 -17.10
C LEU A 108 5.26 -5.29 -17.54
N LEU A 109 6.03 -4.23 -17.69
CA LEU A 109 5.54 -2.96 -18.24
C LEU A 109 6.00 -2.89 -19.70
N PRO A 110 5.11 -2.70 -20.69
CA PRO A 110 5.51 -2.50 -22.07
C PRO A 110 6.38 -1.26 -22.25
N ASP A 111 7.30 -1.35 -23.17
CA ASP A 111 8.16 -0.21 -23.52
C ASP A 111 7.38 0.85 -24.31
#